data_ac8e4a8a27b84235849c3fe715c9de72
#
_entry.id   ac8e4a8a27b84235849c3fe715c9de72
#
_cell.length_a   1.000
_cell.length_b   1.000
_cell.length_c   1.000
_cell.angle_alpha   90.00
_cell.angle_beta   90.00
_cell.angle_gamma   90.00
#
_symmetry.space_group_name_H-M   'P 1'
#
loop_
_entity.id
_entity.type
_entity.pdbx_description
1 polymer ?
#
loop_
_entity_poly.entity_id
_entity_poly.type
_entity_poly.pdbx_seq_one_letter_code
_entity_poly.pdbx_strand_id
1 'polypeptide(L)'
;MKQAICKFIYHKLLGWKAEVNVPDYDKYIICAAPHTTNWDLFIGKLFYGAIGRDTGFMMKKDWFFWPLGPIFRWMGGIAVDRGKKTSLVDQLVQIAKENKTFHLAITPEGTRKANPNWKKGFYYIAMGADIPILLAGIDYSKKTITLGKEIRPTGD
;
A
#
# COMPACT_ATOMS: atom_id res chain seq x y z
N MET A 1 3.53 -15.93 14.55
CA MET A 1 4.95 -16.10 14.13
C MET A 1 5.41 -14.99 13.19
N LYS A 2 4.75 -14.77 12.05
CA LYS A 2 5.09 -13.71 11.07
C LYS A 2 5.20 -12.32 11.71
N GLN A 3 4.22 -11.92 12.52
CA GLN A 3 4.21 -10.62 13.19
C GLN A 3 5.40 -10.45 14.15
N ALA A 4 5.72 -11.46 14.94
CA ALA A 4 6.84 -11.42 15.87
C ALA A 4 8.19 -11.25 15.14
N ILE A 5 8.37 -11.93 14.01
CA ILE A 5 9.57 -11.82 13.17
C ILE A 5 9.67 -10.41 12.58
N CYS A 6 8.59 -9.90 11.99
CA CYS A 6 8.55 -8.54 11.44
C CYS A 6 8.82 -7.48 12.52
N LYS A 7 8.22 -7.64 13.69
CA LYS A 7 8.43 -6.78 14.86
C LYS A 7 9.89 -6.74 15.29
N PHE A 8 10.52 -7.92 15.38
CA PHE A 8 11.93 -8.02 15.74
C PHE A 8 12.82 -7.32 14.72
N ILE A 9 12.63 -7.62 13.42
CA ILE A 9 13.44 -7.03 12.36
C ILE A 9 13.22 -5.50 12.31
N TYR A 10 11.98 -5.06 12.31
CA TYR A 10 11.63 -3.65 12.18
C TYR A 10 12.14 -2.80 13.36
N HIS A 11 11.84 -3.22 14.58
CA HIS A 11 12.17 -2.44 15.77
C HIS A 11 13.58 -2.70 16.32
N LYS A 12 13.98 -3.97 16.45
CA LYS A 12 15.24 -4.32 17.11
C LYS A 12 16.43 -4.31 16.18
N LEU A 13 16.29 -4.93 15.00
CA LEU A 13 17.40 -5.04 14.08
C LEU A 13 17.64 -3.74 13.29
N LEU A 14 16.59 -3.12 12.77
CA LEU A 14 16.67 -1.91 11.96
C LEU A 14 16.49 -0.61 12.75
N GLY A 15 15.94 -0.70 13.96
CA GLY A 15 15.75 0.45 14.85
C GLY A 15 14.64 1.41 14.44
N TRP A 16 13.65 0.93 13.68
CA TRP A 16 12.53 1.73 13.21
C TRP A 16 11.40 1.81 14.24
N LYS A 17 10.65 2.91 14.19
CA LYS A 17 9.49 3.17 15.04
C LYS A 17 8.21 3.16 14.22
N ALA A 18 7.11 2.76 14.82
CA ALA A 18 5.79 2.74 14.22
C ALA A 18 4.83 3.64 15.00
N GLU A 19 4.18 4.56 14.31
CA GLU A 19 3.13 5.42 14.86
C GLU A 19 1.84 5.16 14.10
N VAL A 20 0.82 4.63 14.79
CA VAL A 20 -0.45 4.24 14.18
C VAL A 20 -1.59 4.95 14.89
N ASN A 21 -2.27 5.86 14.21
CA ASN A 21 -3.34 6.70 14.75
C ASN A 21 -4.69 6.46 14.04
N VAL A 22 -4.80 5.39 13.24
CA VAL A 22 -6.00 5.06 12.48
C VAL A 22 -6.43 3.62 12.72
N PRO A 23 -7.76 3.32 12.68
CA PRO A 23 -8.25 1.96 12.82
C PRO A 23 -7.80 1.05 11.66
N ASP A 24 -7.86 -0.27 11.90
CA ASP A 24 -7.69 -1.28 10.86
C ASP A 24 -9.05 -1.62 10.24
N TYR A 25 -9.24 -1.24 8.99
CA TYR A 25 -10.45 -1.56 8.23
C TYR A 25 -10.22 -2.78 7.33
N ASP A 26 -11.29 -3.45 6.94
CA ASP A 26 -11.20 -4.54 5.98
C ASP A 26 -10.70 -4.08 4.60
N LYS A 27 -11.05 -2.84 4.22
CA LYS A 27 -10.67 -2.27 2.92
C LYS A 27 -10.23 -0.82 3.07
N TYR A 28 -9.07 -0.50 2.50
CA TYR A 28 -8.57 0.87 2.43
C TYR A 28 -7.45 1.02 1.39
N ILE A 29 -7.23 2.25 0.96
CA ILE A 29 -6.05 2.65 0.19
C ILE A 29 -5.04 3.28 1.15
N ILE A 30 -3.77 2.93 1.00
CA ILE A 30 -2.67 3.56 1.72
C ILE A 30 -1.98 4.51 0.76
N CYS A 31 -2.03 5.80 1.05
CA CYS A 31 -1.32 6.82 0.30
C CYS A 31 0.00 7.10 1.01
N ALA A 32 1.10 6.58 0.49
CA ALA A 32 2.42 6.66 1.09
C ALA A 32 3.29 7.73 0.42
N ALA A 33 3.84 8.62 1.20
CA ALA A 33 4.75 9.67 0.75
C ALA A 33 5.75 10.04 1.86
N PRO A 34 6.95 10.52 1.53
CA PRO A 34 7.54 10.56 0.19
C PRO A 34 7.99 9.16 -0.29
N HIS A 35 8.03 8.96 -1.61
CA HIS A 35 8.60 7.76 -2.23
C HIS A 35 9.98 8.08 -2.80
N THR A 36 11.02 7.60 -2.15
CA THR A 36 12.41 7.98 -2.47
C THR A 36 13.27 6.84 -2.97
N THR A 37 12.98 5.61 -2.53
CA THR A 37 13.79 4.42 -2.88
C THR A 37 12.93 3.17 -3.02
N ASN A 38 13.51 2.11 -3.62
CA ASN A 38 12.88 0.79 -3.65
C ASN A 38 12.78 0.15 -2.24
N TRP A 39 13.59 0.61 -1.29
CA TRP A 39 13.54 0.15 0.11
C TRP A 39 12.23 0.51 0.80
N ASP A 40 11.51 1.53 0.31
CA ASP A 40 10.21 1.93 0.85
C ASP A 40 9.22 0.77 0.88
N LEU A 41 9.25 -0.09 -0.14
CA LEU A 41 8.42 -1.30 -0.18
C LEU A 41 8.77 -2.27 0.94
N PHE A 42 10.07 -2.55 1.14
CA PHE A 42 10.53 -3.49 2.17
C PHE A 42 10.24 -2.98 3.57
N ILE A 43 10.58 -1.72 3.84
CA ILE A 43 10.33 -1.09 5.15
C ILE A 43 8.83 -1.00 5.41
N GLY A 44 8.04 -0.65 4.41
CA GLY A 44 6.58 -0.62 4.50
C GLY A 44 5.97 -2.00 4.79
N LYS A 45 6.46 -3.04 4.13
CA LYS A 45 6.01 -4.43 4.39
C LYS A 45 6.38 -4.89 5.80
N LEU A 46 7.58 -4.56 6.27
CA LEU A 46 8.00 -4.86 7.65
C LEU A 46 7.16 -4.08 8.67
N PHE A 47 6.88 -2.81 8.41
CA PHE A 47 6.01 -1.98 9.24
C PHE A 47 4.61 -2.62 9.38
N TYR A 48 3.97 -2.95 8.26
CA TYR A 48 2.64 -3.57 8.29
C TYR A 48 2.65 -4.94 8.98
N GLY A 49 3.66 -5.75 8.71
CA GLY A 49 3.85 -7.02 9.41
C GLY A 49 4.04 -6.82 10.93
N ALA A 50 4.80 -5.81 11.34
CA ALA A 50 5.06 -5.52 12.74
C ALA A 50 3.81 -5.06 13.51
N ILE A 51 2.94 -4.26 12.89
CA ILE A 51 1.68 -3.81 13.50
C ILE A 51 0.53 -4.83 13.36
N GLY A 52 0.78 -5.97 12.72
CA GLY A 52 -0.22 -7.03 12.55
C GLY A 52 -1.27 -6.76 11.49
N ARG A 53 -0.98 -5.89 10.53
CA ARG A 53 -1.86 -5.55 9.40
C ARG A 53 -1.26 -6.03 8.09
N ASP A 54 -2.10 -6.17 7.08
CA ASP A 54 -1.67 -6.53 5.73
C ASP A 54 -1.64 -5.32 4.81
N THR A 55 -0.79 -5.39 3.79
CA THR A 55 -0.77 -4.42 2.71
C THR A 55 -0.45 -5.10 1.39
N GLY A 56 -1.08 -4.63 0.33
CA GLY A 56 -0.86 -5.07 -1.04
C GLY A 56 -0.17 -4.00 -1.88
N PHE A 57 0.32 -4.40 -3.02
CA PHE A 57 0.94 -3.52 -4.00
C PHE A 57 0.60 -3.98 -5.41
N MET A 58 0.55 -3.04 -6.35
CA MET A 58 0.25 -3.35 -7.74
C MET A 58 1.45 -3.97 -8.44
N MET A 59 1.19 -5.02 -9.21
CA MET A 59 2.16 -5.60 -10.13
C MET A 59 1.52 -5.88 -11.48
N LYS A 60 2.32 -5.76 -12.53
CA LYS A 60 1.90 -6.13 -13.87
C LYS A 60 1.51 -7.62 -13.90
N LYS A 61 0.35 -7.93 -14.45
CA LYS A 61 -0.20 -9.28 -14.53
C LYS A 61 0.78 -10.30 -15.13
N ASP A 62 1.64 -9.87 -16.05
CA ASP A 62 2.63 -10.73 -16.73
C ASP A 62 3.63 -11.40 -15.79
N TRP A 63 3.82 -10.85 -14.56
CA TRP A 63 4.70 -11.45 -13.55
C TRP A 63 4.06 -12.60 -12.77
N PHE A 64 2.74 -12.82 -12.94
CA PHE A 64 2.01 -13.85 -12.18
C PHE A 64 2.02 -15.22 -12.85
N PHE A 65 3.11 -15.59 -13.50
CA PHE A 65 3.31 -16.93 -14.06
C PHE A 65 3.89 -17.90 -13.01
N TRP A 66 3.67 -19.19 -13.22
CA TRP A 66 4.22 -20.21 -12.31
C TRP A 66 5.73 -20.34 -12.48
N PRO A 67 6.59 -20.45 -11.42
CA PRO A 67 6.21 -20.54 -10.00
C PRO A 67 6.11 -19.19 -9.26
N LEU A 68 6.34 -18.05 -9.91
CA LEU A 68 6.43 -16.73 -9.26
C LEU A 68 5.07 -16.18 -8.84
N GLY A 69 4.02 -16.50 -9.59
CA GLY A 69 2.68 -15.98 -9.31
C GLY A 69 2.17 -16.24 -7.89
N PRO A 70 2.22 -17.48 -7.40
CA PRO A 70 1.84 -17.78 -6.01
C PRO A 70 2.67 -17.02 -4.98
N ILE A 71 3.97 -16.84 -5.23
CA ILE A 71 4.87 -16.10 -4.33
C ILE A 71 4.46 -14.63 -4.25
N PHE A 72 4.23 -14.00 -5.40
CA PHE A 72 3.82 -12.59 -5.44
C PHE A 72 2.45 -12.36 -4.80
N ARG A 73 1.49 -13.27 -5.01
CA ARG A 73 0.20 -13.21 -4.31
C ARG A 73 0.36 -13.32 -2.80
N TRP A 74 1.19 -14.25 -2.35
CA TRP A 74 1.51 -14.42 -0.93
C TRP A 74 2.15 -13.16 -0.32
N MET A 75 2.97 -12.45 -1.10
CA MET A 75 3.58 -11.18 -0.70
C MET A 75 2.59 -10.00 -0.70
N GLY A 76 1.39 -10.18 -1.22
CA GLY A 76 0.38 -9.12 -1.33
C GLY A 76 0.34 -8.43 -2.70
N GLY A 77 0.93 -9.05 -3.71
CA GLY A 77 0.88 -8.55 -5.09
C GLY A 77 -0.53 -8.62 -5.67
N ILE A 78 -1.00 -7.52 -6.22
CA ILE A 78 -2.29 -7.40 -6.90
C ILE A 78 -2.01 -7.31 -8.40
N ALA A 79 -2.47 -8.32 -9.15
CA ALA A 79 -2.27 -8.39 -10.59
C ALA A 79 -3.15 -7.37 -11.31
N VAL A 80 -2.54 -6.50 -12.11
CA VAL A 80 -3.24 -5.52 -12.94
C VAL A 80 -2.82 -5.65 -14.39
N ASP A 81 -3.77 -5.48 -15.29
CA ASP A 81 -3.55 -5.53 -16.73
C ASP A 81 -3.52 -4.13 -17.31
N ARG A 82 -2.32 -3.64 -17.60
CA ARG A 82 -2.11 -2.30 -18.17
C ARG A 82 -2.43 -2.23 -19.66
N GLY A 83 -2.58 -3.37 -20.33
CA GLY A 83 -2.91 -3.45 -21.75
C GLY A 83 -4.41 -3.55 -22.03
N LYS A 84 -5.26 -3.70 -21.02
CA LYS A 84 -6.71 -3.75 -21.19
C LYS A 84 -7.31 -2.39 -21.52
N LYS A 85 -8.42 -2.41 -22.26
CA LYS A 85 -9.24 -1.21 -22.53
C LYS A 85 -9.85 -0.62 -21.25
N THR A 86 -10.09 -1.48 -20.25
CA THR A 86 -10.57 -1.05 -18.94
C THR A 86 -9.47 -0.30 -18.20
N SER A 87 -9.78 0.86 -17.64
CA SER A 87 -8.81 1.66 -16.91
C SER A 87 -8.27 0.92 -15.69
N LEU A 88 -7.06 1.29 -15.26
CA LEU A 88 -6.44 0.74 -14.06
C LEU A 88 -7.29 1.00 -12.81
N VAL A 89 -7.90 2.19 -12.74
CA VAL A 89 -8.81 2.56 -11.65
C VAL A 89 -10.00 1.62 -11.59
N ASP A 90 -10.66 1.38 -12.73
CA ASP A 90 -11.83 0.49 -12.79
C ASP A 90 -11.49 -0.94 -12.40
N GLN A 91 -10.34 -1.45 -12.84
CA GLN A 91 -9.86 -2.79 -12.44
C GLN A 91 -9.70 -2.89 -10.92
N LEU A 92 -9.07 -1.90 -10.30
CA LEU A 92 -8.81 -1.90 -8.86
C LEU A 92 -10.09 -1.68 -8.04
N VAL A 93 -11.03 -0.87 -8.51
CA VAL A 93 -12.36 -0.73 -7.92
C VAL A 93 -13.09 -2.07 -7.92
N GLN A 94 -13.05 -2.78 -9.04
CA GLN A 94 -13.68 -4.10 -9.17
C GLN A 94 -13.05 -5.13 -8.23
N ILE A 95 -11.72 -5.18 -8.16
CA ILE A 95 -10.99 -6.06 -7.24
C ILE A 95 -11.37 -5.75 -5.77
N ALA A 96 -11.45 -4.47 -5.41
CA ALA A 96 -11.84 -4.05 -4.07
C ALA A 96 -13.26 -4.49 -3.71
N LYS A 97 -14.19 -4.41 -4.66
CA LYS A 97 -15.58 -4.84 -4.46
C LYS A 97 -15.74 -6.36 -4.36
N GLU A 98 -14.97 -7.11 -5.14
CA GLU A 98 -15.07 -8.57 -5.20
C GLU A 98 -14.40 -9.28 -4.03
N ASN A 99 -13.48 -8.64 -3.34
CA ASN A 99 -12.73 -9.24 -2.24
C ASN A 99 -13.26 -8.78 -0.89
N LYS A 100 -13.20 -9.66 0.09
CA LYS A 100 -13.60 -9.37 1.47
C LYS A 100 -12.65 -8.35 2.13
N THR A 101 -11.38 -8.43 1.80
CA THR A 101 -10.35 -7.51 2.26
C THR A 101 -9.60 -6.91 1.07
N PHE A 102 -9.24 -5.64 1.18
CA PHE A 102 -8.49 -4.96 0.13
C PHE A 102 -7.63 -3.86 0.75
N HIS A 103 -6.31 -4.07 0.76
CA HIS A 103 -5.35 -3.11 1.27
C HIS A 103 -4.33 -2.82 0.18
N LEU A 104 -4.36 -1.63 -0.39
CA LEU A 104 -3.49 -1.26 -1.50
C LEU A 104 -2.64 -0.04 -1.15
N ALA A 105 -1.32 -0.21 -1.15
CA ALA A 105 -0.38 0.89 -1.00
C ALA A 105 -0.10 1.53 -2.36
N ILE A 106 -0.25 2.83 -2.42
CA ILE A 106 0.02 3.65 -3.60
C ILE A 106 0.93 4.81 -3.22
N THR A 107 1.93 5.07 -4.05
CA THR A 107 2.78 6.26 -3.98
C THR A 107 2.27 7.28 -5.00
N PRO A 108 1.58 8.34 -4.57
CA PRO A 108 0.87 9.24 -5.51
C PRO A 108 1.82 10.07 -6.37
N GLU A 109 3.05 10.24 -5.94
CA GLU A 109 4.09 10.93 -6.72
C GLU A 109 4.37 10.22 -8.05
N GLY A 110 4.20 8.90 -8.10
CA GLY A 110 4.44 8.08 -9.30
C GLY A 110 5.90 8.03 -9.75
N THR A 111 6.81 8.55 -8.94
CA THR A 111 8.25 8.63 -9.17
C THR A 111 8.98 8.68 -7.83
N ARG A 112 10.28 8.37 -7.83
CA ARG A 112 11.16 8.45 -6.65
C ARG A 112 11.75 9.85 -6.41
N LYS A 113 11.43 10.81 -7.27
CA LYS A 113 11.76 12.22 -7.07
C LYS A 113 10.56 12.97 -6.54
N ALA A 114 10.78 13.98 -5.73
CA ALA A 114 9.72 14.85 -5.25
C ALA A 114 8.90 15.40 -6.42
N ASN A 115 7.61 15.19 -6.39
CA ASN A 115 6.70 15.61 -7.45
C ASN A 115 5.44 16.23 -6.83
N PRO A 116 5.23 17.53 -6.98
CA PRO A 116 4.04 18.19 -6.45
C PRO A 116 2.76 17.82 -7.21
N ASN A 117 2.88 17.28 -8.43
CA ASN A 117 1.75 16.88 -9.26
C ASN A 117 1.38 15.42 -8.99
N TRP A 118 0.71 15.17 -7.89
CA TRP A 118 0.30 13.82 -7.49
C TRP A 118 -0.73 13.24 -8.45
N LYS A 119 -0.55 11.97 -8.78
CA LYS A 119 -1.53 11.20 -9.56
C LYS A 119 -2.75 10.94 -8.69
N LYS A 120 -3.94 11.21 -9.22
CA LYS A 120 -5.21 11.14 -8.48
C LYS A 120 -5.86 9.75 -8.48
N GLY A 121 -5.22 8.74 -9.05
CA GLY A 121 -5.78 7.39 -9.15
C GLY A 121 -6.24 6.82 -7.81
N PHE A 122 -5.47 7.00 -6.75
CA PHE A 122 -5.80 6.54 -5.41
C PHE A 122 -7.14 7.11 -4.92
N TYR A 123 -7.42 8.37 -5.21
CA TYR A 123 -8.66 9.05 -4.83
C TYR A 123 -9.86 8.44 -5.56
N TYR A 124 -9.74 8.24 -6.87
CA TYR A 124 -10.83 7.66 -7.67
C TYR A 124 -11.11 6.20 -7.33
N ILE A 125 -10.08 5.42 -6.99
CA ILE A 125 -10.26 4.05 -6.52
C ILE A 125 -11.02 4.03 -5.20
N ALA A 126 -10.61 4.85 -4.25
CA ALA A 126 -11.26 4.94 -2.93
C ALA A 126 -12.71 5.40 -3.05
N MET A 127 -12.99 6.39 -3.90
CA MET A 127 -14.33 6.88 -4.16
C MET A 127 -15.21 5.82 -4.84
N GLY A 128 -14.70 5.15 -5.86
CA GLY A 128 -15.44 4.14 -6.60
C GLY A 128 -15.74 2.88 -5.79
N ALA A 129 -14.88 2.50 -4.86
CA ALA A 129 -15.06 1.35 -3.98
C ALA A 129 -15.69 1.72 -2.62
N ASP A 130 -15.91 3.01 -2.35
CA ASP A 130 -16.42 3.54 -1.07
C ASP A 130 -15.58 3.08 0.14
N ILE A 131 -14.28 3.29 0.05
CA ILE A 131 -13.31 2.92 1.09
C ILE A 131 -12.46 4.12 1.52
N PRO A 132 -11.95 4.13 2.76
CA PRO A 132 -11.12 5.23 3.23
C PRO A 132 -9.72 5.21 2.62
N ILE A 133 -9.07 6.37 2.65
CA ILE A 133 -7.66 6.56 2.33
C ILE A 133 -6.91 6.81 3.64
N LEU A 134 -5.88 6.02 3.90
CA LEU A 134 -4.99 6.20 5.06
C LEU A 134 -3.69 6.86 4.59
N LEU A 135 -3.29 7.94 5.25
CA LEU A 135 -2.06 8.64 4.92
C LEU A 135 -0.89 8.05 5.70
N ALA A 136 0.12 7.59 4.98
CA ALA A 136 1.35 7.04 5.54
C ALA A 136 2.54 7.93 5.20
N GLY A 137 3.32 8.29 6.20
CA GLY A 137 4.56 9.04 6.06
C GLY A 137 5.77 8.19 6.40
N ILE A 138 6.82 8.25 5.58
CA ILE A 138 8.09 7.55 5.81
C ILE A 138 9.17 8.58 6.07
N ASP A 139 9.74 8.56 7.28
CA ASP A 139 10.82 9.46 7.67
C ASP A 139 12.08 8.64 7.97
N TYR A 140 13.03 8.65 7.04
CA TYR A 140 14.30 7.94 7.18
C TYR A 140 15.23 8.57 8.22
N SER A 141 15.16 9.89 8.41
CA SER A 141 16.01 10.57 9.39
C SER A 141 15.66 10.19 10.82
N LYS A 142 14.38 10.03 11.09
CA LYS A 142 13.84 9.59 12.39
C LYS A 142 13.59 8.08 12.46
N LYS A 143 13.80 7.36 11.35
CA LYS A 143 13.47 5.94 11.20
C LYS A 143 12.06 5.64 11.72
N THR A 144 11.07 6.37 11.23
CA THR A 144 9.68 6.28 11.67
C THR A 144 8.75 6.20 10.48
N ILE A 145 7.80 5.25 10.52
CA ILE A 145 6.64 5.24 9.64
C ILE A 145 5.43 5.63 10.48
N THR A 146 4.69 6.63 10.01
CA THR A 146 3.46 7.12 10.63
C THR A 146 2.28 6.81 9.74
N LEU A 147 1.29 6.11 10.29
CA LEU A 147 -0.03 5.92 9.69
C LEU A 147 -0.98 6.86 10.43
N GLY A 148 -1.04 8.11 9.98
CA GLY A 148 -1.44 9.22 10.83
C GLY A 148 -2.86 9.73 10.65
N LYS A 149 -3.45 9.59 9.47
CA LYS A 149 -4.74 10.23 9.18
C LYS A 149 -5.56 9.41 8.20
N GLU A 150 -6.87 9.42 8.43
CA GLU A 150 -7.88 8.87 7.53
C GLU A 150 -8.57 9.98 6.74
N ILE A 151 -8.77 9.76 5.46
CA ILE A 151 -9.56 10.64 4.60
C ILE A 151 -10.62 9.80 3.90
N ARG A 152 -11.87 10.28 3.88
CA ARG A 152 -12.93 9.68 3.07
C ARG A 152 -13.23 10.58 1.89
N PRO A 153 -13.16 10.08 0.65
CA PRO A 153 -13.46 10.89 -0.54
C PRO A 153 -14.89 11.36 -0.54
N THR A 154 -15.09 12.65 -0.85
CA THR A 154 -16.41 13.29 -0.90
C THR A 154 -16.87 13.63 -2.32
N GLY A 155 -15.97 13.47 -3.31
CA GLY A 155 -16.22 13.87 -4.70
C GLY A 155 -15.73 15.28 -5.05
N ASP A 156 -15.15 15.99 -4.09
CA ASP A 156 -14.63 17.37 -4.29
C ASP A 156 -13.16 17.40 -4.71
#